data_a7967dac7c002b9be6e371c46ce2bfc2
#
_entry.id   a7967dac7c002b9be6e371c46ce2bfc2
#
_cell.length_a   1.000
_cell.length_b   1.000
_cell.length_c   1.000
_cell.angle_alpha   90.00
_cell.angle_beta   90.00
_cell.angle_gamma   90.00
#
_symmetry.space_group_name_H-M   'P 1'
#
loop_
_entity.id
_entity.type
_entity.pdbx_description
1 polymer ?
#
loop_
_entity_poly.entity_id
_entity_poly.type
_entity_poly.pdbx_seq_one_letter_code
_entity_poly.pdbx_strand_id
1 'polypeptide(L)'
;MDENIINSLREALKVSPDNIPLRHHLAETLLQSNKISEAETEYLELMKLSPDHKTKSGLALVYFKQEAYSKCNVILEEIIESGNASFDVYILYTRALVKEKAIGAAIQAYQKALKLNPGFQDEELDKELRQTTFIGEDIDLEEFENNFIQKPNINFQDVGGMDQVKKEIDLKIIKPLLHPDLYKAYGKKMGGGILLYGPPGCGKTYIARATAGQVNAKFISVGLSDILDMWIGSSEKNLHQVFELARQNTPCVLFFDEIDALGASRSDMKQSAGRHLINQFLQELDGIDLSNEGILILGATNTPWHLDPAFRRPGRFDRIIFIPPPDEAAREAIFKLKLKDKPIDKIDYAGLAKKFENYSGADIEALVDIAIEEKLEASFTDGVPKPITTNDLLQAGKKHKPSTQEWFTTAKNFALFANESGLYDDILTHLKIKK
;
A
#
# COMPACT_ATOMS: atom_id res chain seq x y z
N MET A 1 26.93 -11.39 -45.02
CA MET A 1 25.63 -11.02 -45.64
C MET A 1 25.27 -9.58 -45.31
N ASP A 2 25.48 -9.12 -44.10
CA ASP A 2 25.09 -7.77 -43.64
C ASP A 2 25.84 -6.60 -44.30
N GLU A 3 27.11 -6.79 -44.69
CA GLU A 3 27.92 -5.73 -45.29
C GLU A 3 27.45 -5.32 -46.70
N ASN A 4 26.95 -6.28 -47.49
CA ASN A 4 26.34 -5.98 -48.77
C ASN A 4 25.02 -5.21 -48.63
N ILE A 5 24.23 -5.52 -47.61
CA ILE A 5 22.97 -4.82 -47.31
C ILE A 5 23.28 -3.38 -46.86
N ILE A 6 24.23 -3.21 -45.98
CA ILE A 6 24.67 -1.89 -45.50
C ILE A 6 25.13 -1.01 -46.65
N ASN A 7 25.97 -1.55 -47.55
CA ASN A 7 26.45 -0.82 -48.72
C ASN A 7 25.32 -0.45 -49.69
N SER A 8 24.38 -1.36 -49.94
CA SER A 8 23.21 -1.08 -50.78
C SER A 8 22.32 0.02 -50.18
N LEU A 9 22.09 -0.01 -48.85
CA LEU A 9 21.33 1.02 -48.15
C LEU A 9 22.04 2.39 -48.21
N ARG A 10 23.37 2.42 -48.06
CA ARG A 10 24.16 3.65 -48.21
C ARG A 10 24.08 4.24 -49.60
N GLU A 11 24.18 3.42 -50.64
CA GLU A 11 24.04 3.88 -52.03
C GLU A 11 22.63 4.43 -52.28
N ALA A 12 21.60 3.78 -51.75
CA ALA A 12 20.23 4.27 -51.88
C ALA A 12 20.03 5.62 -51.15
N LEU A 13 20.64 5.81 -49.97
CA LEU A 13 20.60 7.06 -49.22
C LEU A 13 21.39 8.20 -49.93
N LYS A 14 22.41 7.91 -50.75
CA LYS A 14 23.04 8.94 -51.57
C LYS A 14 22.08 9.55 -52.59
N VAL A 15 21.12 8.75 -53.06
CA VAL A 15 20.09 9.22 -54.02
C VAL A 15 18.94 9.92 -53.30
N SER A 16 18.63 9.52 -52.10
CA SER A 16 17.52 10.09 -51.27
C SER A 16 17.97 10.31 -49.83
N PRO A 17 18.71 11.40 -49.55
CA PRO A 17 19.35 11.62 -48.23
C PRO A 17 18.34 11.79 -47.08
N ASP A 18 17.15 12.34 -47.36
CA ASP A 18 16.12 12.64 -46.38
C ASP A 18 15.07 11.51 -46.23
N ASN A 19 15.37 10.32 -46.79
CA ASN A 19 14.46 9.18 -46.68
C ASN A 19 14.53 8.53 -45.29
N ILE A 20 13.60 8.94 -44.41
CA ILE A 20 13.53 8.51 -43.02
C ILE A 20 13.41 6.99 -42.88
N PRO A 21 12.49 6.26 -43.57
CA PRO A 21 12.40 4.81 -43.49
C PRO A 21 13.67 4.08 -43.85
N LEU A 22 14.36 4.54 -44.93
CA LEU A 22 15.58 3.94 -45.42
C LEU A 22 16.74 4.14 -44.42
N ARG A 23 16.84 5.34 -43.84
CA ARG A 23 17.85 5.67 -42.82
C ARG A 23 17.60 4.88 -41.51
N HIS A 24 16.35 4.69 -41.13
CA HIS A 24 16.02 3.80 -40.01
C HIS A 24 16.49 2.38 -40.25
N HIS A 25 16.23 1.84 -41.45
CA HIS A 25 16.64 0.49 -41.79
C HIS A 25 18.16 0.33 -41.78
N LEU A 26 18.91 1.34 -42.27
CA LEU A 26 20.36 1.37 -42.19
C LEU A 26 20.85 1.37 -40.73
N ALA A 27 20.29 2.26 -39.90
CA ALA A 27 20.66 2.38 -38.48
C ALA A 27 20.41 1.08 -37.71
N GLU A 28 19.25 0.45 -37.90
CA GLU A 28 18.90 -0.85 -37.31
C GLU A 28 19.86 -1.96 -37.79
N THR A 29 20.18 -2.00 -39.08
CA THR A 29 21.12 -3.00 -39.65
C THR A 29 22.55 -2.82 -39.11
N LEU A 30 23.00 -1.58 -38.97
CA LEU A 30 24.28 -1.25 -38.35
C LEU A 30 24.35 -1.68 -36.89
N LEU A 31 23.27 -1.46 -36.12
CA LEU A 31 23.14 -1.92 -34.74
C LEU A 31 23.20 -3.45 -34.62
N GLN A 32 22.49 -4.16 -35.49
CA GLN A 32 22.50 -5.63 -35.53
C GLN A 32 23.90 -6.18 -35.93
N SER A 33 24.61 -5.47 -36.79
CA SER A 33 25.99 -5.82 -37.22
C SER A 33 27.05 -5.34 -36.21
N ASN A 34 26.67 -4.87 -35.03
CA ASN A 34 27.52 -4.35 -33.95
C ASN A 34 28.42 -3.15 -34.38
N LYS A 35 28.03 -2.40 -35.43
CA LYS A 35 28.70 -1.17 -35.88
C LYS A 35 28.13 0.05 -35.15
N ILE A 36 28.32 0.10 -33.81
CA ILE A 36 27.59 0.97 -32.91
C ILE A 36 27.83 2.45 -33.20
N SER A 37 29.10 2.87 -33.50
CA SER A 37 29.42 4.28 -33.78
C SER A 37 28.82 4.77 -35.11
N GLU A 38 28.68 3.89 -36.07
CA GLU A 38 28.06 4.23 -37.37
C GLU A 38 26.53 4.32 -37.18
N ALA A 39 25.94 3.43 -36.37
CA ALA A 39 24.52 3.49 -36.00
C ALA A 39 24.19 4.78 -35.26
N GLU A 40 25.06 5.23 -34.32
CA GLU A 40 24.90 6.50 -33.63
C GLU A 40 24.77 7.67 -34.62
N THR A 41 25.67 7.72 -35.58
CA THR A 41 25.68 8.79 -36.61
C THR A 41 24.33 8.84 -37.34
N GLU A 42 23.81 7.69 -37.77
CA GLU A 42 22.56 7.62 -38.51
C GLU A 42 21.35 7.98 -37.61
N TYR A 43 21.33 7.56 -36.33
CA TYR A 43 20.28 7.96 -35.42
C TYR A 43 20.33 9.44 -35.05
N LEU A 44 21.50 10.05 -34.93
CA LEU A 44 21.63 11.51 -34.73
C LEU A 44 21.13 12.31 -35.95
N GLU A 45 21.37 11.82 -37.17
CA GLU A 45 20.75 12.43 -38.35
C GLU A 45 19.25 12.24 -38.41
N LEU A 46 18.73 11.07 -37.99
CA LEU A 46 17.29 10.84 -37.83
C LEU A 46 16.66 11.77 -36.78
N MET A 47 17.33 12.03 -35.67
CA MET A 47 16.87 12.98 -34.66
C MET A 47 16.68 14.41 -35.19
N LYS A 48 17.48 14.81 -36.21
CA LYS A 48 17.31 16.11 -36.87
C LYS A 48 16.12 16.11 -37.84
N LEU A 49 15.86 14.98 -38.50
CA LEU A 49 14.81 14.84 -39.51
C LEU A 49 13.43 14.50 -38.89
N SER A 50 13.40 13.58 -37.93
CA SER A 50 12.18 13.10 -37.26
C SER A 50 12.49 12.60 -35.86
N PRO A 51 12.38 13.44 -34.84
CA PRO A 51 12.60 13.08 -33.42
C PRO A 51 11.43 12.32 -32.84
N ASP A 52 10.97 11.26 -33.50
CA ASP A 52 9.85 10.43 -33.04
C ASP A 52 10.30 9.39 -31.99
N HIS A 53 9.32 8.70 -31.38
CA HIS A 53 9.59 7.69 -30.35
C HIS A 53 10.48 6.55 -30.85
N LYS A 54 10.33 6.16 -32.12
CA LYS A 54 11.12 5.08 -32.71
C LYS A 54 12.61 5.49 -32.84
N THR A 55 12.84 6.72 -33.29
CA THR A 55 14.20 7.30 -33.42
C THR A 55 14.86 7.41 -32.04
N LYS A 56 14.12 7.97 -31.05
CA LYS A 56 14.63 8.12 -29.68
C LYS A 56 14.95 6.77 -29.05
N SER A 57 14.08 5.77 -29.17
CA SER A 57 14.31 4.42 -28.63
C SER A 57 15.55 3.75 -29.29
N GLY A 58 15.72 3.92 -30.58
CA GLY A 58 16.91 3.42 -31.30
C GLY A 58 18.19 4.08 -30.81
N LEU A 59 18.20 5.41 -30.62
CA LEU A 59 19.37 6.15 -30.11
C LEU A 59 19.66 5.75 -28.64
N ALA A 60 18.65 5.56 -27.83
CA ALA A 60 18.82 5.07 -26.45
C ALA A 60 19.47 3.68 -26.44
N LEU A 61 19.07 2.77 -27.35
CA LEU A 61 19.67 1.45 -27.45
C LEU A 61 21.15 1.52 -27.93
N VAL A 62 21.49 2.48 -28.77
CA VAL A 62 22.89 2.75 -29.16
C VAL A 62 23.70 3.15 -27.93
N TYR A 63 23.23 4.12 -27.14
CA TYR A 63 23.91 4.56 -25.92
C TYR A 63 24.02 3.46 -24.88
N PHE A 64 23.00 2.62 -24.75
CA PHE A 64 23.08 1.44 -23.89
C PHE A 64 24.22 0.50 -24.31
N LYS A 65 24.35 0.21 -25.61
CA LYS A 65 25.42 -0.64 -26.14
C LYS A 65 26.82 0.00 -26.07
N GLN A 66 26.90 1.33 -25.99
CA GLN A 66 28.14 2.08 -25.73
C GLN A 66 28.48 2.20 -24.25
N GLU A 67 27.69 1.60 -23.36
CA GLU A 67 27.79 1.74 -21.91
C GLU A 67 27.62 3.19 -21.40
N ALA A 68 27.05 4.06 -22.24
CA ALA A 68 26.75 5.45 -21.90
C ALA A 68 25.35 5.54 -21.24
N TYR A 69 25.19 4.88 -20.11
CA TYR A 69 23.89 4.66 -19.47
C TYR A 69 23.18 5.96 -19.09
N SER A 70 23.91 6.98 -18.59
CA SER A 70 23.31 8.28 -18.26
C SER A 70 22.66 8.96 -19.47
N LYS A 71 23.28 8.89 -20.67
CA LYS A 71 22.68 9.42 -21.89
C LYS A 71 21.46 8.61 -22.33
N CYS A 72 21.53 7.28 -22.15
CA CYS A 72 20.42 6.38 -22.42
C CYS A 72 19.23 6.74 -21.54
N ASN A 73 19.44 6.91 -20.23
CA ASN A 73 18.40 7.24 -19.25
C ASN A 73 17.69 8.55 -19.57
N VAL A 74 18.41 9.62 -19.89
CA VAL A 74 17.83 10.92 -20.24
C VAL A 74 16.84 10.80 -21.42
N ILE A 75 17.20 10.03 -22.47
CA ILE A 75 16.31 9.86 -23.63
C ILE A 75 15.10 9.01 -23.27
N LEU A 76 15.29 7.94 -22.47
CA LEU A 76 14.19 7.06 -22.08
C LEU A 76 13.23 7.76 -21.11
N GLU A 77 13.71 8.61 -20.23
CA GLU A 77 12.89 9.46 -19.36
C GLU A 77 12.00 10.40 -20.17
N GLU A 78 12.55 11.05 -21.19
CA GLU A 78 11.77 11.91 -22.10
C GLU A 78 10.66 11.14 -22.83
N ILE A 79 10.92 9.87 -23.24
CA ILE A 79 9.89 9.01 -23.84
C ILE A 79 8.82 8.65 -22.80
N ILE A 80 9.22 8.32 -21.56
CA ILE A 80 8.31 7.94 -20.49
C ILE A 80 7.41 9.11 -20.07
N GLU A 81 7.98 10.31 -19.94
CA GLU A 81 7.24 11.54 -19.60
C GLU A 81 6.20 11.91 -20.66
N SER A 82 6.45 11.57 -21.93
CA SER A 82 5.48 11.79 -23.02
C SER A 82 4.21 10.91 -22.91
N GLY A 83 4.17 9.94 -22.01
CA GLY A 83 3.03 9.06 -21.75
C GLY A 83 2.85 7.88 -22.70
N ASN A 84 3.73 7.71 -23.72
CA ASN A 84 3.61 6.68 -24.76
C ASN A 84 4.73 5.62 -24.71
N ALA A 85 5.29 5.36 -23.53
CA ALA A 85 6.35 4.40 -23.37
C ALA A 85 5.85 2.95 -23.54
N SER A 86 6.49 2.21 -24.45
CA SER A 86 6.21 0.78 -24.65
C SER A 86 6.88 -0.09 -23.59
N PHE A 87 6.48 -1.36 -23.54
CA PHE A 87 7.10 -2.37 -22.69
C PHE A 87 8.63 -2.41 -22.87
N ASP A 88 9.12 -2.42 -24.11
CA ASP A 88 10.56 -2.51 -24.42
C ASP A 88 11.35 -1.28 -23.92
N VAL A 89 10.72 -0.10 -23.93
CA VAL A 89 11.29 1.13 -23.39
C VAL A 89 11.52 0.99 -21.88
N TYR A 90 10.52 0.50 -21.14
CA TYR A 90 10.66 0.28 -19.70
C TYR A 90 11.71 -0.78 -19.36
N ILE A 91 11.80 -1.86 -20.14
CA ILE A 91 12.84 -2.90 -19.93
C ILE A 91 14.23 -2.35 -20.19
N LEU A 92 14.43 -1.59 -21.29
CA LEU A 92 15.72 -0.98 -21.58
C LEU A 92 16.10 0.04 -20.49
N TYR A 93 15.15 0.84 -20.02
CA TYR A 93 15.35 1.80 -18.94
C TYR A 93 15.73 1.10 -17.64
N THR A 94 15.03 0.02 -17.28
CA THR A 94 15.39 -0.80 -16.12
C THR A 94 16.81 -1.30 -16.19
N ARG A 95 17.21 -1.88 -17.35
CA ARG A 95 18.58 -2.39 -17.53
C ARG A 95 19.64 -1.28 -17.45
N ALA A 96 19.37 -0.11 -18.01
CA ALA A 96 20.28 1.02 -17.93
C ALA A 96 20.44 1.54 -16.50
N LEU A 97 19.36 1.65 -15.75
CA LEU A 97 19.37 2.05 -14.33
C LEU A 97 20.10 1.04 -13.43
N VAL A 98 19.94 -0.28 -13.70
CA VAL A 98 20.70 -1.32 -13.00
C VAL A 98 22.20 -1.16 -13.21
N LYS A 99 22.65 -0.87 -14.46
CA LYS A 99 24.05 -0.64 -14.76
C LYS A 99 24.61 0.64 -14.12
N GLU A 100 23.76 1.65 -13.89
CA GLU A 100 24.11 2.86 -13.12
C GLU A 100 23.98 2.69 -11.61
N LYS A 101 23.56 1.50 -11.15
CA LYS A 101 23.30 1.21 -9.73
C LYS A 101 22.15 2.01 -9.13
N ALA A 102 21.29 2.62 -9.91
CA ALA A 102 20.08 3.32 -9.49
C ALA A 102 18.93 2.31 -9.26
N ILE A 103 19.11 1.40 -8.30
CA ILE A 103 18.26 0.21 -8.13
C ILE A 103 16.81 0.55 -7.79
N GLY A 104 16.59 1.56 -6.95
CA GLY A 104 15.23 1.99 -6.59
C GLY A 104 14.42 2.43 -7.81
N ALA A 105 15.02 3.25 -8.70
CA ALA A 105 14.37 3.67 -9.94
C ALA A 105 14.23 2.49 -10.94
N ALA A 106 15.20 1.57 -10.97
CA ALA A 106 15.14 0.38 -11.82
C ALA A 106 13.95 -0.52 -11.45
N ILE A 107 13.70 -0.73 -10.17
CA ILE A 107 12.56 -1.51 -9.67
C ILE A 107 11.23 -0.86 -10.09
N GLN A 108 11.10 0.46 -9.92
CA GLN A 108 9.89 1.18 -10.33
C GLN A 108 9.63 1.07 -11.83
N ALA A 109 10.69 1.19 -12.65
CA ALA A 109 10.61 1.03 -14.10
C ALA A 109 10.20 -0.40 -14.49
N TYR A 110 10.77 -1.41 -13.82
CA TYR A 110 10.45 -2.82 -14.05
C TYR A 110 8.99 -3.15 -13.69
N GLN A 111 8.49 -2.62 -12.57
CA GLN A 111 7.07 -2.76 -12.20
C GLN A 111 6.13 -2.18 -13.25
N LYS A 112 6.47 -1.02 -13.83
CA LYS A 112 5.69 -0.43 -14.93
C LYS A 112 5.73 -1.31 -16.19
N ALA A 113 6.87 -1.93 -16.50
CA ALA A 113 6.99 -2.90 -17.59
C ALA A 113 6.08 -4.12 -17.35
N LEU A 114 6.09 -4.71 -16.15
CA LEU A 114 5.26 -5.86 -15.80
C LEU A 114 3.75 -5.56 -15.82
N LYS A 115 3.34 -4.31 -15.53
CA LYS A 115 1.94 -3.90 -15.72
C LYS A 115 1.50 -3.93 -17.19
N LEU A 116 2.42 -3.65 -18.11
CA LEU A 116 2.16 -3.72 -19.56
C LEU A 116 2.21 -5.15 -20.10
N ASN A 117 3.06 -5.99 -19.54
CA ASN A 117 3.20 -7.41 -19.92
C ASN A 117 3.41 -8.30 -18.68
N PRO A 118 2.32 -8.75 -18.01
CA PRO A 118 2.41 -9.53 -16.77
C PRO A 118 3.04 -10.92 -16.93
N GLY A 119 3.14 -11.44 -18.16
CA GLY A 119 3.72 -12.75 -18.43
C GLY A 119 5.24 -12.72 -18.73
N PHE A 120 5.86 -11.55 -18.69
CA PHE A 120 7.28 -11.42 -18.97
C PHE A 120 8.13 -12.01 -17.83
N GLN A 121 9.14 -12.80 -18.20
CA GLN A 121 10.13 -13.37 -17.30
C GLN A 121 11.52 -13.16 -17.91
N ASP A 122 12.41 -12.54 -17.16
CA ASP A 122 13.81 -12.32 -17.51
C ASP A 122 14.67 -12.74 -16.30
N GLU A 123 15.13 -14.01 -16.33
CA GLU A 123 15.90 -14.57 -15.23
C GLU A 123 17.20 -13.80 -14.93
N GLU A 124 17.81 -13.19 -15.95
CA GLU A 124 19.07 -12.45 -15.82
C GLU A 124 18.80 -11.09 -15.15
N LEU A 125 17.80 -10.35 -15.65
CA LEU A 125 17.39 -9.07 -15.07
C LEU A 125 16.85 -9.24 -13.68
N ASP A 126 16.03 -10.26 -13.45
CA ASP A 126 15.52 -10.63 -12.12
C ASP A 126 16.66 -10.96 -11.16
N LYS A 127 17.69 -11.68 -11.64
CA LYS A 127 18.88 -12.02 -10.85
C LYS A 127 19.76 -10.80 -10.58
N GLU A 128 19.95 -9.91 -11.56
CA GLU A 128 20.70 -8.66 -11.38
C GLU A 128 19.99 -7.75 -10.39
N LEU A 129 18.67 -7.56 -10.51
CA LEU A 129 17.88 -6.80 -9.56
C LEU A 129 17.93 -7.42 -8.15
N ARG A 130 17.92 -8.76 -8.05
CA ARG A 130 18.06 -9.50 -6.78
C ARG A 130 19.47 -9.41 -6.21
N GLN A 131 20.51 -9.65 -7.02
CA GLN A 131 21.91 -9.65 -6.54
C GLN A 131 22.38 -8.26 -6.12
N THR A 132 21.94 -7.22 -6.79
CA THR A 132 22.32 -5.84 -6.43
C THR A 132 21.59 -5.36 -5.18
N THR A 133 20.42 -5.93 -4.88
CA THR A 133 19.76 -5.78 -3.57
C THR A 133 20.52 -6.52 -2.46
N PHE A 134 21.39 -7.51 -2.81
CA PHE A 134 22.22 -8.29 -1.88
C PHE A 134 23.61 -7.67 -1.59
N ILE A 135 24.13 -6.77 -2.44
CA ILE A 135 25.48 -6.23 -2.34
C ILE A 135 25.42 -4.70 -2.14
N GLY A 136 24.80 -4.27 -1.08
CA GLY A 136 24.98 -2.89 -0.59
C GLY A 136 24.24 -1.83 -1.39
N GLU A 137 23.28 -1.42 -0.79
CA GLU A 137 23.10 -0.14 -0.11
C GLU A 137 22.23 -0.49 1.08
N ASP A 138 22.73 -0.19 2.27
CA ASP A 138 21.85 0.11 3.37
C ASP A 138 20.73 0.94 2.75
N ILE A 139 19.53 0.37 2.58
CA ILE A 139 18.32 1.19 2.47
C ILE A 139 18.58 2.21 3.56
N ASP A 140 18.62 3.48 3.19
CA ASP A 140 18.90 4.53 4.15
C ASP A 140 17.93 4.26 5.29
N LEU A 141 18.44 3.62 6.36
CA LEU A 141 17.60 3.17 7.48
C LEU A 141 16.84 4.38 8.01
N GLU A 142 17.44 5.57 7.86
CA GLU A 142 16.80 6.84 8.19
C GLU A 142 15.61 7.14 7.26
N GLU A 143 15.67 6.84 5.97
CA GLU A 143 14.55 7.06 5.04
C GLU A 143 13.45 6.00 5.22
N PHE A 144 13.83 4.75 5.47
CA PHE A 144 12.90 3.68 5.85
C PHE A 144 12.27 3.97 7.22
N GLU A 145 13.06 4.39 8.20
CA GLU A 145 12.61 4.82 9.52
C GLU A 145 11.62 5.99 9.42
N ASN A 146 11.95 7.03 8.67
CA ASN A 146 11.10 8.21 8.51
C ASN A 146 9.77 7.91 7.82
N ASN A 147 9.70 6.92 6.92
CA ASN A 147 8.49 6.57 6.21
C ASN A 147 7.53 5.69 7.02
N PHE A 148 8.03 4.83 7.91
CA PHE A 148 7.22 3.87 8.66
C PHE A 148 6.99 4.25 10.12
N ILE A 149 7.94 4.97 10.75
CA ILE A 149 7.83 5.36 12.15
C ILE A 149 7.06 6.66 12.29
N GLN A 150 5.94 6.59 12.98
CA GLN A 150 5.14 7.76 13.33
C GLN A 150 5.13 7.91 14.85
N LYS A 151 5.18 9.13 15.34
CA LYS A 151 4.90 9.45 16.73
C LYS A 151 3.48 10.02 16.80
N PRO A 152 2.46 9.22 17.16
CA PRO A 152 1.07 9.68 17.14
C PRO A 152 0.86 10.81 18.14
N ASN A 153 0.26 11.91 17.68
CA ASN A 153 -0.19 13.01 18.53
C ASN A 153 -1.63 12.83 19.02
N ILE A 154 -2.25 11.66 18.73
CA ILE A 154 -3.62 11.32 19.10
C ILE A 154 -3.63 10.28 20.21
N ASN A 155 -4.57 10.40 21.14
CA ASN A 155 -4.79 9.48 22.26
C ASN A 155 -6.28 9.11 22.38
N PHE A 156 -6.67 8.39 23.42
CA PHE A 156 -8.07 7.98 23.62
C PHE A 156 -9.05 9.14 23.85
N GLN A 157 -8.57 10.33 24.21
CA GLN A 157 -9.44 11.52 24.35
C GLN A 157 -9.87 12.05 22.98
N ASP A 158 -9.04 11.85 21.95
CA ASP A 158 -9.33 12.26 20.58
C ASP A 158 -10.26 11.27 19.86
N VAL A 159 -10.45 10.07 20.43
CA VAL A 159 -11.40 9.08 19.92
C VAL A 159 -12.76 9.35 20.55
N GLY A 160 -13.71 9.87 19.79
CA GLY A 160 -15.09 10.07 20.25
C GLY A 160 -15.77 8.73 20.56
N GLY A 161 -16.50 8.62 21.68
CA GLY A 161 -17.25 7.43 22.06
C GLY A 161 -16.40 6.16 22.20
N MET A 162 -16.97 5.01 21.81
CA MET A 162 -16.30 3.69 21.80
C MET A 162 -15.75 3.27 23.18
N ASP A 163 -16.39 3.66 24.28
CA ASP A 163 -15.89 3.48 25.65
C ASP A 163 -15.66 2.02 26.02
N GLN A 164 -16.48 1.11 25.52
CA GLN A 164 -16.30 -0.32 25.74
C GLN A 164 -15.02 -0.84 25.08
N VAL A 165 -14.77 -0.45 23.83
CA VAL A 165 -13.55 -0.81 23.09
C VAL A 165 -12.31 -0.25 23.79
N LYS A 166 -12.36 1.03 24.19
CA LYS A 166 -11.27 1.68 24.93
C LYS A 166 -10.95 0.95 26.23
N LYS A 167 -11.97 0.57 27.02
CA LYS A 167 -11.81 -0.22 28.26
C LYS A 167 -11.19 -1.58 27.99
N GLU A 168 -11.59 -2.22 26.91
CA GLU A 168 -11.05 -3.52 26.53
C GLU A 168 -9.59 -3.44 26.13
N ILE A 169 -9.23 -2.41 25.36
CA ILE A 169 -7.85 -2.10 24.98
C ILE A 169 -7.04 -1.74 26.23
N ASP A 170 -7.56 -0.90 27.12
CA ASP A 170 -6.88 -0.54 28.37
C ASP A 170 -6.54 -1.79 29.19
N LEU A 171 -7.51 -2.68 29.39
CA LEU A 171 -7.32 -3.89 30.18
C LEU A 171 -6.42 -4.93 29.53
N LYS A 172 -6.58 -5.16 28.22
CA LYS A 172 -5.89 -6.22 27.49
C LYS A 172 -4.50 -5.79 27.00
N ILE A 173 -4.25 -4.49 26.83
CA ILE A 173 -3.07 -3.92 26.17
C ILE A 173 -2.31 -2.99 27.13
N ILE A 174 -2.95 -1.88 27.53
CA ILE A 174 -2.26 -0.77 28.20
C ILE A 174 -1.78 -1.17 29.59
N LYS A 175 -2.67 -1.76 30.39
CA LYS A 175 -2.32 -2.20 31.75
C LYS A 175 -1.21 -3.25 31.81
N PRO A 176 -1.17 -4.28 30.93
CA PRO A 176 -0.01 -5.17 30.86
C PRO A 176 1.31 -4.47 30.55
N LEU A 177 1.29 -3.49 29.64
CA LEU A 177 2.50 -2.73 29.28
C LEU A 177 2.98 -1.81 30.42
N LEU A 178 2.05 -1.16 31.14
CA LEU A 178 2.37 -0.24 32.22
C LEU A 178 2.75 -0.95 33.53
N HIS A 179 2.25 -2.17 33.75
CA HIS A 179 2.42 -2.94 34.99
C HIS A 179 2.94 -4.36 34.72
N PRO A 180 4.10 -4.53 34.05
CA PRO A 180 4.62 -5.84 33.66
C PRO A 180 4.82 -6.79 34.85
N ASP A 181 5.31 -6.27 35.96
CA ASP A 181 5.64 -7.07 37.15
C ASP A 181 4.38 -7.68 37.79
N LEU A 182 3.26 -6.94 37.76
CA LEU A 182 1.99 -7.43 38.27
C LEU A 182 1.50 -8.65 37.44
N TYR A 183 1.61 -8.57 36.12
CA TYR A 183 1.19 -9.68 35.26
C TYR A 183 2.12 -10.90 35.36
N LYS A 184 3.45 -10.65 35.51
CA LYS A 184 4.44 -11.73 35.77
C LYS A 184 4.16 -12.43 37.10
N ALA A 185 3.77 -11.70 38.16
CA ALA A 185 3.42 -12.26 39.46
C ALA A 185 2.24 -13.25 39.41
N TYR A 186 1.30 -13.04 38.48
CA TYR A 186 0.19 -13.97 38.21
C TYR A 186 0.52 -15.02 37.16
N GLY A 187 1.79 -15.16 36.74
CA GLY A 187 2.21 -16.15 35.72
C GLY A 187 1.69 -15.85 34.32
N LYS A 188 1.15 -14.64 34.08
CA LYS A 188 0.73 -14.24 32.72
C LYS A 188 1.94 -13.84 31.91
N LYS A 189 2.16 -14.54 30.81
CA LYS A 189 3.16 -14.13 29.80
C LYS A 189 2.71 -12.82 29.16
N MET A 190 3.66 -11.89 29.09
CA MET A 190 3.52 -10.67 28.30
C MET A 190 3.98 -11.00 26.89
N GLY A 191 3.13 -10.86 25.92
CA GLY A 191 3.38 -11.19 24.53
C GLY A 191 2.08 -11.59 23.83
N GLY A 192 2.20 -11.91 22.58
CA GLY A 192 1.07 -12.15 21.68
C GLY A 192 0.54 -10.86 21.05
N GLY A 193 -0.06 -11.04 19.90
CA GLY A 193 -0.68 -9.96 19.14
C GLY A 193 -2.16 -9.82 19.45
N ILE A 194 -2.71 -8.71 19.06
CA ILE A 194 -4.13 -8.42 19.19
C ILE A 194 -4.70 -8.19 17.81
N LEU A 195 -5.80 -8.86 17.52
CA LEU A 195 -6.53 -8.71 16.27
C LEU A 195 -7.73 -7.80 16.47
N LEU A 196 -7.71 -6.66 15.77
CA LEU A 196 -8.87 -5.78 15.66
C LEU A 196 -9.69 -6.21 14.44
N TYR A 197 -10.97 -6.50 14.63
CA TYR A 197 -11.83 -6.88 13.52
C TYR A 197 -13.17 -6.13 13.55
N GLY A 198 -13.78 -5.95 12.39
CA GLY A 198 -15.06 -5.26 12.28
C GLY A 198 -15.27 -4.69 10.87
N PRO A 199 -16.39 -4.00 10.64
CA PRO A 199 -16.71 -3.43 9.34
C PRO A 199 -15.61 -2.49 8.82
N PRO A 200 -15.46 -2.34 7.50
CA PRO A 200 -14.56 -1.36 6.91
C PRO A 200 -14.97 0.06 7.33
N GLY A 201 -13.99 0.97 7.39
CA GLY A 201 -14.24 2.38 7.73
C GLY A 201 -14.64 2.67 9.19
N CYS A 202 -14.63 1.67 10.08
CA CYS A 202 -15.00 1.84 11.49
C CYS A 202 -13.85 2.27 12.42
N GLY A 203 -12.69 2.65 11.85
CA GLY A 203 -11.60 3.30 12.60
C GLY A 203 -10.64 2.33 13.28
N LYS A 204 -10.45 1.09 12.79
CA LYS A 204 -9.46 0.14 13.32
C LYS A 204 -8.05 0.72 13.36
N THR A 205 -7.59 1.31 12.28
CA THR A 205 -6.28 1.98 12.18
C THR A 205 -6.21 3.20 13.09
N TYR A 206 -7.30 3.96 13.22
CA TYR A 206 -7.38 5.14 14.09
C TYR A 206 -7.24 4.78 15.56
N ILE A 207 -7.96 3.73 16.02
CA ILE A 207 -7.87 3.26 17.41
C ILE A 207 -6.49 2.65 17.72
N ALA A 208 -5.85 1.99 16.74
CA ALA A 208 -4.50 1.47 16.89
C ALA A 208 -3.48 2.62 17.10
N ARG A 209 -3.59 3.70 16.33
CA ARG A 209 -2.78 4.92 16.52
C ARG A 209 -3.03 5.57 17.87
N ALA A 210 -4.29 5.71 18.27
CA ALA A 210 -4.64 6.28 19.56
C ALA A 210 -4.12 5.43 20.73
N THR A 211 -4.06 4.10 20.56
CA THR A 211 -3.45 3.19 21.53
C THR A 211 -1.95 3.47 21.68
N ALA A 212 -1.22 3.66 20.58
CA ALA A 212 0.19 4.00 20.63
C ALA A 212 0.44 5.36 21.32
N GLY A 213 -0.35 6.38 20.98
CA GLY A 213 -0.26 7.67 21.62
C GLY A 213 -0.60 7.64 23.12
N GLN A 214 -1.56 6.79 23.52
CA GLN A 214 -1.95 6.63 24.93
C GLN A 214 -0.82 6.08 25.80
N VAL A 215 0.05 5.23 25.24
CA VAL A 215 1.23 4.67 25.94
C VAL A 215 2.53 5.39 25.57
N ASN A 216 2.46 6.51 24.85
CA ASN A 216 3.61 7.27 24.34
C ASN A 216 4.65 6.39 23.63
N ALA A 217 4.17 5.41 22.85
CA ALA A 217 4.97 4.51 22.04
C ALA A 217 5.09 5.01 20.60
N LYS A 218 6.16 4.62 19.92
CA LYS A 218 6.26 4.79 18.46
C LYS A 218 5.21 3.91 17.77
N PHE A 219 4.72 4.35 16.61
CA PHE A 219 3.74 3.64 15.81
C PHE A 219 4.34 3.30 14.44
N ILE A 220 4.44 2.01 14.15
CA ILE A 220 4.93 1.49 12.88
C ILE A 220 3.73 0.86 12.19
N SER A 221 3.29 1.44 11.06
CA SER A 221 2.14 0.97 10.29
C SER A 221 2.60 0.34 9.00
N VAL A 222 2.17 -0.88 8.76
CA VAL A 222 2.55 -1.67 7.58
C VAL A 222 1.29 -2.23 6.94
N GLY A 223 1.05 -1.88 5.67
CA GLY A 223 0.08 -2.57 4.83
C GLY A 223 0.67 -3.89 4.34
N LEU A 224 -0.06 -4.99 4.47
CA LEU A 224 0.45 -6.27 3.95
C LEU A 224 0.50 -6.33 2.43
N SER A 225 -0.37 -5.58 1.74
CA SER A 225 -0.26 -5.30 0.31
C SER A 225 1.09 -4.66 -0.03
N ASP A 226 1.55 -3.72 0.79
CA ASP A 226 2.81 -3.03 0.56
C ASP A 226 4.01 -3.98 0.65
N ILE A 227 3.97 -4.94 1.60
CA ILE A 227 5.00 -5.98 1.70
C ILE A 227 4.98 -6.92 0.49
N LEU A 228 3.78 -7.21 -0.05
CA LEU A 228 3.61 -8.10 -1.20
C LEU A 228 3.97 -7.40 -2.52
N ASP A 229 3.59 -6.13 -2.67
CA ASP A 229 3.70 -5.37 -3.92
C ASP A 229 5.06 -4.66 -4.09
N MET A 230 5.67 -4.21 -3.00
CA MET A 230 6.94 -3.47 -3.06
C MET A 230 8.14 -4.30 -3.54
N TRP A 231 8.08 -5.65 -3.46
CA TRP A 231 9.28 -6.46 -3.67
C TRP A 231 8.95 -7.86 -4.21
N ILE A 232 8.95 -8.00 -5.51
CA ILE A 232 8.88 -9.33 -6.15
C ILE A 232 10.14 -10.11 -5.77
N GLY A 233 10.01 -11.05 -4.82
CA GLY A 233 11.06 -12.00 -4.43
C GLY A 233 11.75 -11.79 -3.09
N SER A 234 11.38 -10.78 -2.28
CA SER A 234 11.99 -10.51 -0.96
C SER A 234 11.00 -10.22 0.18
N SER A 235 9.72 -10.54 0.01
CA SER A 235 8.65 -10.28 1.00
C SER A 235 8.95 -10.83 2.40
N GLU A 236 9.66 -11.96 2.49
CA GLU A 236 10.08 -12.57 3.77
C GLU A 236 11.12 -11.72 4.49
N LYS A 237 12.11 -11.17 3.75
CA LYS A 237 13.15 -10.31 4.31
C LYS A 237 12.57 -8.98 4.78
N ASN A 238 11.67 -8.42 4.00
CA ASN A 238 11.03 -7.15 4.36
C ASN A 238 10.19 -7.29 5.61
N LEU A 239 9.46 -8.38 5.73
CA LEU A 239 8.72 -8.68 6.96
C LEU A 239 9.68 -8.78 8.15
N HIS A 240 10.80 -9.48 7.99
CA HIS A 240 11.84 -9.58 9.01
C HIS A 240 12.42 -8.20 9.38
N GLN A 241 12.74 -7.35 8.40
CA GLN A 241 13.24 -5.99 8.61
C GLN A 241 12.24 -5.11 9.36
N VAL A 242 10.95 -5.22 9.08
CA VAL A 242 9.88 -4.52 9.81
C VAL A 242 9.89 -4.91 11.29
N PHE A 243 10.05 -6.21 11.60
CA PHE A 243 10.15 -6.66 12.99
C PHE A 243 11.45 -6.21 13.65
N GLU A 244 12.58 -6.21 12.93
CA GLU A 244 13.85 -5.67 13.42
C GLU A 244 13.74 -4.18 13.72
N LEU A 245 13.13 -3.40 12.81
CA LEU A 245 12.85 -1.99 13.04
C LEU A 245 12.01 -1.78 14.30
N ALA A 246 11.00 -2.60 14.51
CA ALA A 246 10.19 -2.54 15.72
C ALA A 246 10.99 -2.85 16.99
N ARG A 247 11.87 -3.85 16.96
CA ARG A 247 12.75 -4.24 18.06
C ARG A 247 13.73 -3.13 18.43
N GLN A 248 14.29 -2.44 17.44
CA GLN A 248 15.21 -1.30 17.65
C GLN A 248 14.50 -0.07 18.19
N ASN A 249 13.19 0.05 17.98
CA ASN A 249 12.41 1.22 18.33
C ASN A 249 11.44 1.00 19.52
N THR A 250 11.75 0.08 20.41
CA THR A 250 10.95 -0.18 21.62
C THR A 250 10.96 1.00 22.60
N PRO A 251 9.84 1.33 23.29
CA PRO A 251 8.53 0.72 23.15
C PRO A 251 7.80 1.18 21.88
N CYS A 252 7.25 0.24 21.11
CA CYS A 252 6.51 0.55 19.91
C CYS A 252 5.25 -0.28 19.72
N VAL A 253 4.35 0.24 18.92
CA VAL A 253 3.18 -0.47 18.39
C VAL A 253 3.44 -0.79 16.93
N LEU A 254 3.55 -2.08 16.62
CA LEU A 254 3.67 -2.59 15.26
C LEU A 254 2.28 -2.98 14.77
N PHE A 255 1.77 -2.24 13.80
CA PHE A 255 0.42 -2.40 13.28
C PHE A 255 0.44 -2.94 11.85
N PHE A 256 -0.26 -4.05 11.63
CA PHE A 256 -0.48 -4.66 10.33
C PHE A 256 -1.93 -4.45 9.91
N ASP A 257 -2.14 -3.67 8.85
CA ASP A 257 -3.48 -3.50 8.27
C ASP A 257 -3.78 -4.59 7.24
N GLU A 258 -5.06 -4.91 7.08
CA GLU A 258 -5.58 -5.86 6.09
C GLU A 258 -4.88 -7.23 6.13
N ILE A 259 -4.67 -7.79 7.34
CA ILE A 259 -3.99 -9.10 7.47
C ILE A 259 -4.75 -10.25 6.80
N ASP A 260 -6.00 -10.08 6.44
CA ASP A 260 -6.79 -10.99 5.61
C ASP A 260 -6.27 -11.08 4.16
N ALA A 261 -5.44 -10.16 3.68
CA ALA A 261 -4.71 -10.31 2.42
C ALA A 261 -3.79 -11.55 2.42
N LEU A 262 -3.27 -11.97 3.60
CA LEU A 262 -2.56 -13.25 3.79
C LEU A 262 -3.50 -14.44 3.98
N GLY A 263 -4.79 -14.18 4.20
CA GLY A 263 -5.76 -15.20 4.58
C GLY A 263 -6.43 -15.91 3.41
N ALA A 264 -6.19 -15.49 2.18
CA ALA A 264 -6.63 -16.26 1.02
C ALA A 264 -6.13 -17.69 1.19
N SER A 265 -7.07 -18.63 1.28
CA SER A 265 -6.86 -19.99 1.75
C SER A 265 -5.60 -20.62 1.12
N ARG A 266 -4.87 -21.42 1.91
CA ARG A 266 -3.68 -22.16 1.43
C ARG A 266 -3.98 -23.00 0.19
N SER A 267 -5.27 -23.31 -0.07
CA SER A 267 -5.77 -24.00 -1.25
C SER A 267 -5.80 -23.13 -2.51
N ASP A 268 -5.97 -21.82 -2.38
CA ASP A 268 -6.12 -20.89 -3.50
C ASP A 268 -4.78 -20.27 -3.92
N MET A 269 -3.78 -20.28 -3.03
CA MET A 269 -2.42 -19.86 -3.35
C MET A 269 -1.67 -20.94 -4.13
N LYS A 270 -1.81 -20.89 -5.46
CA LYS A 270 -1.03 -21.75 -6.38
C LYS A 270 0.46 -21.41 -6.42
N GLN A 271 0.90 -20.34 -5.75
CA GLN A 271 2.29 -19.90 -5.71
C GLN A 271 2.93 -20.20 -4.35
N SER A 272 4.11 -20.83 -4.36
CA SER A 272 4.91 -21.15 -3.18
C SER A 272 5.27 -19.92 -2.32
N ALA A 273 5.44 -18.77 -2.94
CA ALA A 273 5.84 -17.52 -2.28
C ALA A 273 4.87 -17.05 -1.17
N GLY A 274 3.56 -17.13 -1.37
CA GLY A 274 2.60 -16.74 -0.34
C GLY A 274 2.64 -17.61 0.91
N ARG A 275 2.94 -18.92 0.77
CA ARG A 275 3.07 -19.83 1.93
C ARG A 275 4.32 -19.53 2.76
N HIS A 276 5.41 -19.18 2.11
CA HIS A 276 6.66 -18.81 2.78
C HIS A 276 6.48 -17.54 3.61
N LEU A 277 5.84 -16.51 3.06
CA LEU A 277 5.56 -15.28 3.79
C LEU A 277 4.67 -15.52 5.02
N ILE A 278 3.60 -16.34 4.89
CA ILE A 278 2.76 -16.73 6.04
C ILE A 278 3.60 -17.42 7.12
N ASN A 279 4.46 -18.36 6.74
CA ASN A 279 5.30 -19.07 7.69
C ASN A 279 6.30 -18.13 8.38
N GLN A 280 6.92 -17.21 7.64
CA GLN A 280 7.81 -16.20 8.19
C GLN A 280 7.07 -15.31 9.20
N PHE A 281 5.87 -14.84 8.83
CA PHE A 281 5.07 -14.02 9.73
C PHE A 281 4.73 -14.76 11.03
N LEU A 282 4.35 -16.03 10.93
CA LEU A 282 4.07 -16.84 12.11
C LEU A 282 5.32 -17.04 12.98
N GLN A 283 6.52 -17.21 12.40
CA GLN A 283 7.78 -17.29 13.13
C GLN A 283 8.12 -15.98 13.85
N GLU A 284 7.95 -14.84 13.16
CA GLU A 284 8.18 -13.52 13.78
C GLU A 284 7.21 -13.25 14.93
N LEU A 285 5.92 -13.63 14.78
CA LEU A 285 4.93 -13.52 15.86
C LEU A 285 5.28 -14.37 17.07
N ASP A 286 5.77 -15.61 16.84
CA ASP A 286 6.16 -16.53 17.92
C ASP A 286 7.39 -16.04 18.68
N GLY A 287 8.21 -15.16 18.09
CA GLY A 287 9.43 -14.64 18.69
C GLY A 287 10.46 -15.73 18.99
N ILE A 288 10.52 -16.78 18.15
CA ILE A 288 11.37 -17.97 18.39
C ILE A 288 12.84 -17.58 18.33
N ASP A 289 13.22 -16.77 17.35
CA ASP A 289 14.60 -16.38 17.13
C ASP A 289 15.00 -15.11 17.91
N LEU A 290 14.05 -14.16 18.07
CA LEU A 290 14.29 -12.87 18.69
C LEU A 290 13.05 -12.42 19.49
N SER A 291 13.27 -11.99 20.73
CA SER A 291 12.17 -11.59 21.62
C SER A 291 11.41 -10.35 21.10
N ASN A 292 10.08 -10.41 21.15
CA ASN A 292 9.19 -9.28 20.87
C ASN A 292 8.85 -8.48 22.15
N GLU A 293 9.70 -8.53 23.17
CA GLU A 293 9.47 -7.82 24.42
C GLU A 293 9.52 -6.29 24.18
N GLY A 294 8.52 -5.56 24.64
CA GLY A 294 8.40 -4.11 24.40
C GLY A 294 7.72 -3.74 23.08
N ILE A 295 7.35 -4.73 22.25
CA ILE A 295 6.57 -4.50 21.03
C ILE A 295 5.13 -4.92 21.27
N LEU A 296 4.19 -4.03 21.00
CA LEU A 296 2.78 -4.36 20.92
C LEU A 296 2.41 -4.64 19.45
N ILE A 297 2.10 -5.88 19.13
CA ILE A 297 1.71 -6.27 17.78
C ILE A 297 0.19 -6.17 17.66
N LEU A 298 -0.29 -5.34 16.74
CA LEU A 298 -1.70 -5.19 16.41
C LEU A 298 -1.94 -5.59 14.96
N GLY A 299 -2.96 -6.38 14.72
CA GLY A 299 -3.45 -6.68 13.38
C GLY A 299 -4.86 -6.13 13.17
N ALA A 300 -5.20 -5.71 11.97
CA ALA A 300 -6.56 -5.35 11.61
C ALA A 300 -7.06 -6.17 10.42
N THR A 301 -8.34 -6.55 10.47
CA THR A 301 -8.99 -7.28 9.39
C THR A 301 -10.47 -6.90 9.26
N ASN A 302 -10.96 -6.93 8.04
CA ASN A 302 -12.38 -6.80 7.75
C ASN A 302 -13.06 -8.18 7.69
N THR A 303 -12.31 -9.27 7.50
CA THR A 303 -12.83 -10.62 7.30
C THR A 303 -12.13 -11.66 8.19
N PRO A 304 -12.34 -11.61 9.52
CA PRO A 304 -11.62 -12.46 10.47
C PRO A 304 -11.87 -13.97 10.26
N TRP A 305 -12.95 -14.34 9.60
CA TRP A 305 -13.27 -15.73 9.25
C TRP A 305 -12.44 -16.30 8.10
N HIS A 306 -11.80 -15.43 7.29
CA HIS A 306 -10.88 -15.84 6.23
C HIS A 306 -9.43 -15.97 6.72
N LEU A 307 -9.12 -15.50 7.92
CA LEU A 307 -7.78 -15.58 8.48
C LEU A 307 -7.44 -17.04 8.85
N ASP A 308 -6.24 -17.51 8.41
CA ASP A 308 -5.75 -18.85 8.78
C ASP A 308 -5.80 -19.02 10.31
N PRO A 309 -6.40 -20.12 10.82
CA PRO A 309 -6.46 -20.41 12.25
C PRO A 309 -5.11 -20.40 12.95
N ALA A 310 -4.01 -20.64 12.23
CA ALA A 310 -2.66 -20.60 12.78
C ALA A 310 -2.29 -19.22 13.36
N PHE A 311 -2.83 -18.13 12.80
CA PHE A 311 -2.63 -16.77 13.34
C PHE A 311 -3.28 -16.56 14.71
N ARG A 312 -4.32 -17.34 15.05
CA ARG A 312 -5.10 -17.21 16.29
C ARG A 312 -4.65 -18.15 17.41
N ARG A 313 -3.53 -18.88 17.22
CA ARG A 313 -2.97 -19.74 18.25
C ARG A 313 -2.41 -18.91 19.41
N PRO A 314 -2.39 -19.46 20.65
CA PRO A 314 -1.77 -18.82 21.80
C PRO A 314 -0.34 -18.34 21.49
N GLY A 315 -0.03 -17.10 21.88
CA GLY A 315 1.24 -16.44 21.61
C GLY A 315 1.30 -15.62 20.33
N ARG A 316 0.31 -15.74 19.45
CA ARG A 316 0.15 -14.96 18.21
C ARG A 316 -0.97 -13.94 18.39
N PHE A 317 -1.90 -13.79 17.45
CA PHE A 317 -3.11 -12.97 17.66
C PHE A 317 -4.13 -13.71 18.52
N ASP A 318 -3.77 -13.97 19.78
CA ASP A 318 -4.57 -14.74 20.72
C ASP A 318 -5.68 -13.91 21.43
N ARG A 319 -5.66 -12.61 21.22
CA ARG A 319 -6.67 -11.68 21.72
C ARG A 319 -7.36 -11.02 20.54
N ILE A 320 -8.68 -11.07 20.53
CA ILE A 320 -9.50 -10.52 19.45
C ILE A 320 -10.40 -9.46 20.06
N ILE A 321 -10.50 -8.30 19.38
CA ILE A 321 -11.34 -7.18 19.79
C ILE A 321 -12.23 -6.78 18.63
N PHE A 322 -13.53 -6.80 18.85
CA PHE A 322 -14.51 -6.31 17.90
C PHE A 322 -14.57 -4.78 17.91
N ILE A 323 -14.43 -4.18 16.74
CA ILE A 323 -14.58 -2.75 16.52
C ILE A 323 -15.94 -2.52 15.84
N PRO A 324 -16.97 -2.16 16.58
CA PRO A 324 -18.30 -1.90 16.02
C PRO A 324 -18.30 -0.58 15.20
N PRO A 325 -19.36 -0.32 14.43
CA PRO A 325 -19.62 1.02 13.91
C PRO A 325 -19.65 2.05 15.04
N PRO A 326 -19.28 3.31 14.77
CA PRO A 326 -19.23 4.35 15.78
C PRO A 326 -20.61 4.52 16.43
N ASP A 327 -20.63 4.67 17.75
CA ASP A 327 -21.82 5.02 18.50
C ASP A 327 -22.26 6.48 18.24
N GLU A 328 -23.36 6.91 18.80
CA GLU A 328 -23.91 8.26 18.56
C GLU A 328 -22.89 9.36 18.92
N ALA A 329 -22.20 9.23 20.05
CA ALA A 329 -21.19 10.19 20.48
C ALA A 329 -19.97 10.21 19.55
N ALA A 330 -19.53 9.03 19.09
CA ALA A 330 -18.45 8.91 18.12
C ALA A 330 -18.83 9.54 16.78
N ARG A 331 -20.05 9.28 16.26
CA ARG A 331 -20.51 9.89 15.01
C ARG A 331 -20.57 11.42 15.10
N GLU A 332 -21.04 11.95 16.22
CA GLU A 332 -21.05 13.40 16.46
C GLU A 332 -19.63 13.98 16.41
N ALA A 333 -18.67 13.32 17.07
CA ALA A 333 -17.26 13.72 17.04
C ALA A 333 -16.67 13.65 15.62
N ILE A 334 -17.00 12.61 14.85
CA ILE A 334 -16.55 12.44 13.45
C ILE A 334 -17.10 13.57 12.58
N PHE A 335 -18.39 13.90 12.67
CA PHE A 335 -18.97 15.03 11.94
C PHE A 335 -18.25 16.35 12.27
N LYS A 336 -18.00 16.60 13.54
CA LYS A 336 -17.26 17.81 13.99
C LYS A 336 -15.85 17.84 13.39
N LEU A 337 -15.16 16.71 13.41
CA LEU A 337 -13.81 16.58 12.88
C LEU A 337 -13.78 16.78 11.35
N LYS A 338 -14.68 16.14 10.61
CA LYS A 338 -14.70 16.20 9.13
C LYS A 338 -15.21 17.52 8.58
N LEU A 339 -15.97 18.28 9.35
CA LEU A 339 -16.44 19.62 9.01
C LEU A 339 -15.55 20.75 9.55
N LYS A 340 -14.52 20.42 10.34
CA LYS A 340 -13.56 21.38 10.83
C LYS A 340 -12.88 22.08 9.64
N ASP A 341 -12.67 23.38 9.76
CA ASP A 341 -12.02 24.24 8.76
C ASP A 341 -12.73 24.34 7.40
N LYS A 342 -13.98 23.89 7.32
CA LYS A 342 -14.83 24.01 6.14
C LYS A 342 -15.84 25.17 6.30
N PRO A 343 -16.29 25.81 5.20
CA PRO A 343 -17.36 26.80 5.28
C PRO A 343 -18.67 26.13 5.68
N ILE A 344 -19.08 26.30 6.92
CA ILE A 344 -20.31 25.74 7.49
C ILE A 344 -21.22 26.85 8.02
N ASP A 345 -22.51 26.63 7.96
CA ASP A 345 -23.52 27.38 8.70
C ASP A 345 -23.99 26.51 9.91
N LYS A 346 -25.10 26.83 10.53
CA LYS A 346 -25.63 26.10 11.69
C LYS A 346 -25.75 24.60 11.39
N ILE A 347 -24.93 23.77 12.07
CA ILE A 347 -24.95 22.31 11.96
C ILE A 347 -25.53 21.70 13.23
N ASP A 348 -26.58 20.90 13.09
CA ASP A 348 -27.11 20.03 14.16
C ASP A 348 -26.36 18.70 14.20
N TYR A 349 -25.19 18.70 14.84
CA TYR A 349 -24.33 17.51 14.96
C TYR A 349 -25.04 16.33 15.67
N ALA A 350 -25.82 16.61 16.72
CA ALA A 350 -26.53 15.58 17.48
C ALA A 350 -27.65 14.95 16.64
N GLY A 351 -28.43 15.77 15.94
CA GLY A 351 -29.48 15.29 15.03
C GLY A 351 -28.91 14.46 13.88
N LEU A 352 -27.78 14.87 13.29
CA LEU A 352 -27.08 14.10 12.28
C LEU A 352 -26.56 12.76 12.84
N ALA A 353 -25.89 12.77 13.99
CA ALA A 353 -25.38 11.56 14.63
C ALA A 353 -26.48 10.53 14.91
N LYS A 354 -27.67 10.99 15.36
CA LYS A 354 -28.83 10.15 15.58
C LYS A 354 -29.43 9.63 14.25
N LYS A 355 -29.51 10.48 13.22
CA LYS A 355 -30.10 10.14 11.94
C LYS A 355 -29.29 9.10 11.17
N PHE A 356 -27.97 9.18 11.22
CA PHE A 356 -27.05 8.32 10.50
C PHE A 356 -26.56 7.12 11.35
N GLU A 357 -27.52 6.45 12.00
CA GLU A 357 -27.24 5.19 12.69
C GLU A 357 -26.65 4.15 11.71
N ASN A 358 -25.70 3.35 12.18
CA ASN A 358 -24.97 2.32 11.42
C ASN A 358 -24.02 2.85 10.34
N TYR A 359 -23.82 4.15 10.21
CA TYR A 359 -22.80 4.69 9.31
C TYR A 359 -21.40 4.54 9.93
N SER A 360 -20.44 4.09 9.13
CA SER A 360 -19.03 4.06 9.49
C SER A 360 -18.43 5.47 9.46
N GLY A 361 -17.19 5.61 9.95
CA GLY A 361 -16.47 6.87 9.82
C GLY A 361 -16.20 7.26 8.36
N ALA A 362 -15.93 6.29 7.50
CA ALA A 362 -15.77 6.50 6.07
C ALA A 362 -17.08 6.88 5.38
N ASP A 363 -18.21 6.29 5.79
CA ASP A 363 -19.53 6.69 5.27
C ASP A 363 -19.86 8.15 5.62
N ILE A 364 -19.52 8.59 6.85
CA ILE A 364 -19.72 9.99 7.27
C ILE A 364 -18.81 10.92 6.45
N GLU A 365 -17.58 10.53 6.16
CA GLU A 365 -16.69 11.29 5.28
C GLU A 365 -17.27 11.42 3.88
N ALA A 366 -17.74 10.32 3.29
CA ALA A 366 -18.41 10.33 1.99
C ALA A 366 -19.65 11.24 1.98
N LEU A 367 -20.45 11.27 3.05
CA LEU A 367 -21.57 12.22 3.17
C LEU A 367 -21.10 13.68 3.12
N VAL A 368 -20.03 13.99 3.83
CA VAL A 368 -19.46 15.33 3.87
C VAL A 368 -18.93 15.72 2.48
N ASP A 369 -18.25 14.80 1.80
CA ASP A 369 -17.68 15.03 0.47
C ASP A 369 -18.79 15.24 -0.57
N ILE A 370 -19.84 14.45 -0.57
CA ILE A 370 -21.02 14.65 -1.44
C ILE A 370 -21.63 16.04 -1.20
N ALA A 371 -21.79 16.44 0.07
CA ALA A 371 -22.35 17.77 0.38
C ALA A 371 -21.41 18.91 -0.08
N ILE A 372 -20.08 18.72 -0.01
CA ILE A 372 -19.08 19.65 -0.53
C ILE A 372 -19.20 19.79 -2.05
N GLU A 373 -19.25 18.65 -2.77
CA GLU A 373 -19.36 18.63 -4.23
C GLU A 373 -20.59 19.41 -4.71
N GLU A 374 -21.76 19.21 -4.06
CA GLU A 374 -22.99 19.96 -4.37
C GLU A 374 -22.83 21.46 -4.10
N LYS A 375 -22.11 21.85 -3.04
CA LYS A 375 -21.85 23.27 -2.73
C LYS A 375 -20.84 23.88 -3.70
N LEU A 376 -19.84 23.15 -4.12
CA LEU A 376 -18.89 23.59 -5.13
C LEU A 376 -19.60 23.85 -6.46
N GLU A 377 -20.44 22.91 -6.92
CA GLU A 377 -21.24 23.09 -8.14
C GLU A 377 -22.11 24.37 -8.06
N ALA A 378 -22.80 24.57 -6.93
CA ALA A 378 -23.60 25.78 -6.73
C ALA A 378 -22.76 27.06 -6.63
N SER A 379 -21.50 26.98 -6.22
CA SER A 379 -20.60 28.13 -6.05
C SER A 379 -19.89 28.52 -7.34
N PHE A 380 -19.80 27.64 -8.33
CA PHE A 380 -19.23 27.95 -9.65
C PHE A 380 -20.03 29.04 -10.41
N THR A 381 -21.31 29.21 -10.07
CA THR A 381 -22.17 30.20 -10.75
C THR A 381 -21.81 31.65 -10.39
N ASP A 382 -21.41 31.90 -9.15
CA ASP A 382 -21.16 33.26 -8.62
C ASP A 382 -19.73 33.40 -8.02
N GLY A 383 -18.94 32.34 -7.98
CA GLY A 383 -17.58 32.35 -7.47
C GLY A 383 -17.48 32.49 -5.94
N VAL A 384 -18.59 32.38 -5.22
CA VAL A 384 -18.63 32.55 -3.76
C VAL A 384 -18.86 31.22 -3.07
N PRO A 385 -17.98 30.78 -2.15
CA PRO A 385 -18.18 29.54 -1.38
C PRO A 385 -19.48 29.58 -0.57
N LYS A 386 -20.38 28.64 -0.83
CA LYS A 386 -21.65 28.51 -0.09
C LYS A 386 -21.45 27.62 1.12
N PRO A 387 -21.91 28.05 2.32
CA PRO A 387 -21.75 27.24 3.52
C PRO A 387 -22.55 25.94 3.46
N ILE A 388 -21.99 24.89 4.03
CA ILE A 388 -22.64 23.59 4.21
C ILE A 388 -23.63 23.71 5.39
N THR A 389 -24.84 23.21 5.20
CA THR A 389 -25.90 23.19 6.23
C THR A 389 -26.24 21.76 6.63
N THR A 390 -26.99 21.62 7.75
CA THR A 390 -27.52 20.32 8.16
C THR A 390 -28.37 19.68 7.05
N ASN A 391 -29.15 20.47 6.30
CA ASN A 391 -29.99 19.94 5.23
C ASN A 391 -29.20 19.36 4.07
N ASP A 392 -28.04 19.92 3.74
CA ASP A 392 -27.19 19.41 2.66
C ASP A 392 -26.67 18.00 3.03
N LEU A 393 -26.23 17.81 4.28
CA LEU A 393 -25.80 16.52 4.78
C LEU A 393 -26.95 15.50 4.81
N LEU A 394 -28.17 15.92 5.15
CA LEU A 394 -29.35 15.08 5.10
C LEU A 394 -29.71 14.67 3.65
N GLN A 395 -29.52 15.55 2.67
CA GLN A 395 -29.72 15.23 1.25
C GLN A 395 -28.63 14.26 0.75
N ALA A 396 -27.36 14.49 1.09
CA ALA A 396 -26.26 13.59 0.79
C ALA A 396 -26.58 12.16 1.33
N GLY A 397 -27.14 12.06 2.51
CA GLY A 397 -27.56 10.78 3.11
C GLY A 397 -28.68 10.04 2.36
N LYS A 398 -29.40 10.68 1.46
CA LYS A 398 -30.34 9.99 0.57
C LYS A 398 -29.63 9.30 -0.60
N LYS A 399 -28.45 9.81 -0.97
CA LYS A 399 -27.64 9.28 -2.08
C LYS A 399 -26.66 8.19 -1.62
N HIS A 400 -26.24 8.20 -0.36
CA HIS A 400 -25.28 7.26 0.20
C HIS A 400 -25.92 6.36 1.25
N LYS A 401 -25.70 5.05 1.14
CA LYS A 401 -26.16 4.05 2.12
C LYS A 401 -24.99 3.59 2.98
N PRO A 402 -25.23 3.19 4.26
CA PRO A 402 -24.18 2.72 5.15
C PRO A 402 -23.55 1.41 4.62
N SER A 403 -22.24 1.42 4.44
CA SER A 403 -21.44 0.28 3.98
C SER A 403 -21.43 -0.89 4.96
N THR A 404 -21.69 -0.62 6.24
CA THR A 404 -21.66 -1.61 7.31
C THR A 404 -22.76 -2.68 7.21
N GLN A 405 -23.89 -2.38 6.56
CA GLN A 405 -25.03 -3.32 6.46
C GLN A 405 -24.67 -4.59 5.69
N GLU A 406 -23.96 -4.47 4.59
CA GLU A 406 -23.52 -5.62 3.80
C GLU A 406 -22.55 -6.50 4.62
N TRP A 407 -21.62 -5.87 5.31
CA TRP A 407 -20.69 -6.56 6.18
C TRP A 407 -21.42 -7.35 7.27
N PHE A 408 -22.38 -6.74 7.97
CA PHE A 408 -23.14 -7.42 9.00
C PHE A 408 -23.99 -8.58 8.46
N THR A 409 -24.47 -8.50 7.23
CA THR A 409 -25.20 -9.61 6.60
C THR A 409 -24.32 -10.84 6.47
N THR A 410 -23.07 -10.66 6.04
CA THR A 410 -22.07 -11.73 5.94
C THR A 410 -21.61 -12.21 7.31
N ALA A 411 -21.21 -11.27 8.18
CA ALA A 411 -20.70 -11.55 9.52
C ALA A 411 -21.68 -12.32 10.40
N LYS A 412 -22.98 -12.00 10.31
CA LYS A 412 -24.07 -12.71 11.01
C LYS A 412 -24.08 -14.19 10.66
N ASN A 413 -23.93 -14.54 9.39
CA ASN A 413 -23.94 -15.94 8.97
C ASN A 413 -22.78 -16.71 9.60
N PHE A 414 -21.55 -16.12 9.58
CA PHE A 414 -20.40 -16.74 10.25
C PHE A 414 -20.59 -16.84 11.77
N ALA A 415 -21.13 -15.80 12.42
CA ALA A 415 -21.36 -15.78 13.85
C ALA A 415 -22.43 -16.80 14.31
N LEU A 416 -23.43 -17.10 13.47
CA LEU A 416 -24.46 -18.08 13.77
C LEU A 416 -24.06 -19.53 13.45
N PHE A 417 -23.37 -19.75 12.31
CA PHE A 417 -23.20 -21.10 11.76
C PHE A 417 -21.74 -21.61 11.77
N ALA A 418 -20.76 -20.74 11.96
CA ALA A 418 -19.33 -21.09 11.95
C ALA A 418 -18.57 -20.55 13.19
N ASN A 419 -19.23 -20.48 14.34
CA ASN A 419 -18.72 -19.87 15.56
C ASN A 419 -18.84 -20.79 16.78
N GLU A 420 -18.34 -22.03 16.66
CA GLU A 420 -18.37 -23.00 17.75
C GLU A 420 -17.53 -22.54 18.97
N SER A 421 -16.44 -21.81 18.72
CA SER A 421 -15.53 -21.30 19.76
C SER A 421 -16.02 -20.01 20.45
N GLY A 422 -17.13 -19.40 20.01
CA GLY A 422 -17.63 -18.12 20.56
C GLY A 422 -16.83 -16.89 20.14
N LEU A 423 -15.93 -17.02 19.18
CA LEU A 423 -15.02 -15.95 18.71
C LEU A 423 -15.76 -14.71 18.18
N TYR A 424 -16.95 -14.88 17.66
CA TYR A 424 -17.76 -13.83 17.02
C TYR A 424 -19.03 -13.52 17.80
N ASP A 425 -19.10 -13.87 19.08
CA ASP A 425 -20.28 -13.62 19.94
C ASP A 425 -20.52 -12.12 20.11
N ASP A 426 -19.47 -11.28 20.05
CA ASP A 426 -19.58 -9.82 20.09
C ASP A 426 -20.41 -9.26 18.93
N ILE A 427 -20.34 -9.88 17.74
CA ILE A 427 -21.19 -9.52 16.59
C ILE A 427 -22.67 -9.77 16.90
N LEU A 428 -22.99 -10.95 17.48
CA LEU A 428 -24.37 -11.30 17.85
C LEU A 428 -24.88 -10.38 18.95
N THR A 429 -24.04 -10.07 19.92
CA THR A 429 -24.36 -9.11 21.00
C THR A 429 -24.68 -7.72 20.44
N HIS A 430 -23.84 -7.23 19.49
CA HIS A 430 -24.06 -5.95 18.81
C HIS A 430 -25.38 -5.95 18.03
N LEU A 431 -25.68 -7.03 17.31
CA LEU A 431 -26.93 -7.20 16.56
C LEU A 431 -28.13 -7.53 17.44
N LYS A 432 -27.96 -7.66 18.78
CA LYS A 432 -29.00 -8.05 19.73
C LYS A 432 -29.68 -9.39 19.38
N ILE A 433 -28.91 -10.31 18.79
CA ILE A 433 -29.37 -11.65 18.43
C ILE A 433 -28.98 -12.61 19.56
N LYS A 434 -29.93 -13.34 20.08
CA LYS A 434 -29.67 -14.44 21.04
C LYS A 434 -29.31 -15.69 20.24
N LYS A 435 -28.25 -16.38 20.68
CA LYS A 435 -27.81 -17.68 20.13
C LYS A 435 -28.74 -18.79 20.58
#